data_a6abc60a084d196fa974a42b08bd0da0
#
_entry.id   a6abc60a084d196fa974a42b08bd0da0
#
_cell.length_a   1.000
_cell.length_b   1.000
_cell.length_c   1.000
_cell.angle_alpha   90.00
_cell.angle_beta   90.00
_cell.angle_gamma   90.00
#
_symmetry.space_group_name_H-M   'P 1'
#
loop_
_entity.id
_entity.type
_entity.pdbx_description
1 polymer ?
#
loop_
_entity_poly.entity_id
_entity_poly.type
_entity_poly.pdbx_seq_one_letter_code
_entity_poly.pdbx_strand_id
1 'polypeptide(L)'
;RIKLHNPAGLKTLQVGRRVVKNKILGEVLSKNRIYKPIVDYIFLYVNKKIISKGISQEFKIVSNEKERIIRVQINSIKQDGDINYILLIDDITEVTEGQRHQAWSEVARRLAHEIKNPLTPIQLSAERVEHKLKNKLNEEDKDILSKATHTIVNQVNALKIMVNEFSDYARPAKIEKKIINIDLLIRNVRDLYEAVAIEIKYESPSKILIVQGDENKLRQVIINLIENSKDAMVNVKDPCIILRLKDYKNKLCLEVEDNGAGIPQEILANIFEPYVTSKSHGTGLGLAIVLKIIDEHDGSITLKNNKKVGTTVLVKLPLAENEKN
;
A
#
# COMPACT_ATOMS: atom_id res chain seq x y z
N ARG A 1 -6.91 22.62 -37.57
CA ARG A 1 -7.36 23.56 -36.51
C ARG A 1 -8.45 22.93 -35.65
N ILE A 2 -8.54 23.30 -34.39
CA ILE A 2 -9.53 22.81 -33.43
C ILE A 2 -10.85 23.52 -33.67
N LYS A 3 -11.86 22.79 -34.17
CA LYS A 3 -13.20 23.34 -34.42
C LYS A 3 -14.07 23.30 -33.17
N LEU A 4 -14.04 22.18 -32.44
CA LEU A 4 -14.82 21.92 -31.21
C LEU A 4 -13.96 21.25 -30.17
N HIS A 5 -14.27 21.51 -28.92
CA HIS A 5 -13.63 20.82 -27.78
C HIS A 5 -14.59 20.77 -26.60
N ASN A 6 -14.41 19.80 -25.70
CA ASN A 6 -15.10 19.77 -24.41
C ASN A 6 -14.16 20.19 -23.26
N PRO A 7 -14.71 20.63 -22.10
CA PRO A 7 -13.90 21.01 -20.95
C PRO A 7 -13.05 19.86 -20.37
N ALA A 8 -13.54 18.60 -20.45
CA ALA A 8 -12.84 17.44 -19.94
C ALA A 8 -11.52 17.19 -20.69
N GLY A 9 -11.52 17.23 -22.03
CA GLY A 9 -10.30 17.07 -22.83
C GLY A 9 -9.23 18.13 -22.54
N LEU A 10 -9.66 19.38 -22.26
CA LEU A 10 -8.74 20.44 -21.89
C LEU A 10 -8.14 20.21 -20.48
N LYS A 11 -8.95 19.71 -19.54
CA LYS A 11 -8.50 19.36 -18.18
C LYS A 11 -7.48 18.22 -18.22
N THR A 12 -7.76 17.18 -19.00
CA THR A 12 -6.86 16.02 -19.20
C THR A 12 -5.49 16.46 -19.73
N LEU A 13 -5.49 17.40 -20.67
CA LEU A 13 -4.26 17.96 -21.27
C LEU A 13 -3.68 19.13 -20.48
N GLN A 14 -4.26 19.51 -19.34
CA GLN A 14 -3.84 20.65 -18.53
C GLN A 14 -3.73 21.97 -19.30
N VAL A 15 -4.64 22.17 -20.27
CA VAL A 15 -4.68 23.35 -21.13
C VAL A 15 -5.77 24.32 -20.67
N GLY A 16 -5.44 25.60 -20.54
CA GLY A 16 -6.37 26.64 -20.11
C GLY A 16 -7.50 26.87 -21.12
N ARG A 17 -8.75 27.04 -20.64
CA ARG A 17 -9.99 27.18 -21.43
C ARG A 17 -9.98 28.29 -22.49
N ARG A 18 -9.23 29.41 -22.30
CA ARG A 18 -9.34 30.63 -23.13
C ARG A 18 -8.58 30.59 -24.46
N VAL A 19 -7.87 29.51 -24.79
CA VAL A 19 -6.80 29.57 -25.79
C VAL A 19 -7.01 28.62 -26.99
N VAL A 20 -8.09 27.83 -27.07
CA VAL A 20 -8.09 26.60 -27.88
C VAL A 20 -8.91 26.67 -29.18
N LYS A 21 -10.03 27.40 -29.24
CA LYS A 21 -10.88 27.43 -30.45
C LYS A 21 -10.16 28.11 -31.62
N ASN A 22 -10.20 27.49 -32.79
CA ASN A 22 -9.56 27.91 -34.06
C ASN A 22 -8.02 27.91 -34.08
N LYS A 23 -7.34 27.44 -33.02
CA LYS A 23 -5.87 27.28 -33.01
C LYS A 23 -5.45 25.93 -33.57
N ILE A 24 -4.20 25.85 -33.96
CA ILE A 24 -3.57 24.59 -34.39
C ILE A 24 -3.28 23.77 -33.12
N LEU A 25 -3.73 22.51 -33.10
CA LEU A 25 -3.56 21.61 -31.94
C LEU A 25 -2.08 21.49 -31.53
N GLY A 26 -1.16 21.43 -32.49
CA GLY A 26 0.27 21.41 -32.25
C GLY A 26 0.77 22.63 -31.46
N GLU A 27 0.32 23.85 -31.80
CA GLU A 27 0.70 25.07 -31.10
C GLU A 27 0.16 25.12 -29.65
N VAL A 28 -0.99 24.49 -29.44
CA VAL A 28 -1.61 24.42 -28.11
C VAL A 28 -0.85 23.46 -27.21
N LEU A 29 -0.47 22.30 -27.73
CA LEU A 29 0.19 21.24 -26.97
C LEU A 29 1.72 21.40 -26.93
N SER A 30 2.34 22.04 -27.93
CA SER A 30 3.81 22.23 -27.98
C SER A 30 4.35 23.13 -26.86
N LYS A 31 3.48 23.89 -26.19
CA LYS A 31 3.86 24.68 -25.01
C LYS A 31 4.40 23.82 -23.87
N ASN A 32 4.02 22.53 -23.82
CA ASN A 32 4.55 21.60 -22.88
C ASN A 32 5.15 20.40 -23.63
N ARG A 33 6.49 20.28 -23.59
CA ARG A 33 7.25 19.25 -24.31
C ARG A 33 6.83 17.81 -23.96
N ILE A 34 6.22 17.60 -22.81
CA ILE A 34 5.73 16.26 -22.40
C ILE A 34 4.67 15.69 -23.34
N TYR A 35 3.89 16.53 -24.04
CA TYR A 35 2.87 16.09 -25.01
C TYR A 35 3.40 15.90 -26.42
N LYS A 36 4.69 16.09 -26.68
CA LYS A 36 5.29 15.92 -28.01
C LYS A 36 4.98 14.58 -28.66
N PRO A 37 5.09 13.43 -27.97
CA PRO A 37 4.73 12.13 -28.57
C PRO A 37 3.28 12.05 -29.04
N ILE A 38 2.36 12.64 -28.29
CA ILE A 38 0.93 12.71 -28.66
C ILE A 38 0.74 13.58 -29.88
N VAL A 39 1.39 14.73 -29.94
CA VAL A 39 1.33 15.64 -31.09
C VAL A 39 1.85 14.95 -32.35
N ASP A 40 3.03 14.32 -32.29
CA ASP A 40 3.65 13.61 -33.40
C ASP A 40 2.73 12.48 -33.92
N TYR A 41 2.11 11.73 -33.02
CA TYR A 41 1.15 10.69 -33.37
C TYR A 41 -0.08 11.26 -34.12
N ILE A 42 -0.68 12.33 -33.60
CA ILE A 42 -1.84 12.96 -34.25
C ILE A 42 -1.46 13.52 -35.63
N PHE A 43 -0.30 14.19 -35.75
CA PHE A 43 0.18 14.74 -37.01
C PHE A 43 0.44 13.67 -38.07
N LEU A 44 0.94 12.49 -37.66
CA LEU A 44 1.15 11.37 -38.58
C LEU A 44 -0.15 10.99 -39.30
N TYR A 45 -1.29 10.92 -38.58
CA TYR A 45 -2.58 10.57 -39.16
C TYR A 45 -3.21 11.70 -39.97
N VAL A 46 -3.12 12.92 -39.45
CA VAL A 46 -3.72 14.10 -40.12
C VAL A 46 -2.98 14.43 -41.42
N ASN A 47 -1.64 14.42 -41.44
CA ASN A 47 -0.85 14.75 -42.60
C ASN A 47 -0.95 13.68 -43.69
N LYS A 48 -1.02 12.41 -43.34
CA LYS A 48 -1.18 11.31 -44.31
C LYS A 48 -2.63 11.13 -44.73
N LYS A 49 -3.57 11.94 -44.26
CA LYS A 49 -5.02 11.85 -44.53
C LYS A 49 -5.57 10.43 -44.32
N ILE A 50 -5.08 9.75 -43.28
CA ILE A 50 -5.47 8.37 -43.00
C ILE A 50 -6.93 8.37 -42.51
N ILE A 51 -7.77 7.62 -43.25
CA ILE A 51 -9.15 7.35 -42.83
C ILE A 51 -9.10 6.19 -41.83
N SER A 52 -9.47 6.46 -40.59
CA SER A 52 -9.37 5.51 -39.49
C SER A 52 -10.68 5.43 -38.71
N LYS A 53 -11.08 4.21 -38.37
CA LYS A 53 -12.16 3.93 -37.42
C LYS A 53 -11.57 3.41 -36.11
N GLY A 54 -11.31 4.34 -35.17
CA GLY A 54 -10.98 3.96 -33.80
C GLY A 54 -9.56 3.46 -33.53
N ILE A 55 -8.55 3.98 -34.24
CA ILE A 55 -7.16 3.67 -33.87
C ILE A 55 -6.84 4.39 -32.55
N SER A 56 -6.36 3.64 -31.57
CA SER A 56 -5.98 4.17 -30.26
C SER A 56 -4.54 3.81 -29.90
N GLN A 57 -3.86 4.72 -29.22
CA GLN A 57 -2.54 4.50 -28.67
C GLN A 57 -2.45 5.09 -27.25
N GLU A 58 -1.69 4.42 -26.41
CA GLU A 58 -1.43 4.84 -25.03
C GLU A 58 -0.06 5.50 -24.93
N PHE A 59 0.02 6.60 -24.21
CA PHE A 59 1.23 7.38 -23.99
C PHE A 59 1.48 7.52 -22.49
N LYS A 60 2.69 7.17 -22.07
CA LYS A 60 3.18 7.45 -20.72
C LYS A 60 3.76 8.85 -20.66
N ILE A 61 3.26 9.65 -19.76
CA ILE A 61 3.65 11.05 -19.57
C ILE A 61 4.03 11.25 -18.11
N VAL A 62 5.21 11.82 -17.87
CA VAL A 62 5.64 12.19 -16.53
C VAL A 62 5.41 13.70 -16.35
N SER A 63 4.55 14.06 -15.40
CA SER A 63 4.26 15.46 -15.06
C SER A 63 4.30 15.64 -13.55
N ASN A 64 5.11 16.58 -13.06
CA ASN A 64 5.28 16.86 -11.63
C ASN A 64 5.57 15.59 -10.81
N GLU A 65 6.54 14.79 -11.26
CA GLU A 65 6.97 13.53 -10.65
C GLU A 65 5.90 12.42 -10.62
N LYS A 66 4.73 12.64 -11.25
CA LYS A 66 3.68 11.63 -11.40
C LYS A 66 3.62 11.11 -12.83
N GLU A 67 3.66 9.79 -12.96
CA GLU A 67 3.41 9.11 -14.25
C GLU A 67 1.90 9.13 -14.51
N ARG A 68 1.51 9.50 -15.75
CA ARG A 68 0.13 9.46 -16.24
C ARG A 68 0.08 8.66 -17.54
N ILE A 69 -0.97 7.90 -17.72
CA ILE A 69 -1.21 7.13 -18.95
C ILE A 69 -2.37 7.77 -19.70
N ILE A 70 -2.05 8.40 -20.83
CA ILE A 70 -3.05 9.07 -21.68
C ILE A 70 -3.32 8.20 -22.88
N ARG A 71 -4.58 7.81 -23.06
CA ARG A 71 -5.06 7.14 -24.27
C ARG A 71 -5.56 8.17 -25.26
N VAL A 72 -5.03 8.11 -26.48
CA VAL A 72 -5.48 8.95 -27.59
C VAL A 72 -6.10 8.06 -28.66
N GLN A 73 -7.37 8.29 -28.95
CA GLN A 73 -8.09 7.61 -30.03
C GLN A 73 -8.43 8.61 -31.13
N ILE A 74 -8.18 8.23 -32.41
CA ILE A 74 -8.41 9.04 -33.58
C ILE A 74 -9.48 8.38 -34.44
N ASN A 75 -10.57 9.11 -34.65
CA ASN A 75 -11.61 8.75 -35.61
C ASN A 75 -11.67 9.79 -36.75
N SER A 76 -11.87 9.36 -37.96
CA SER A 76 -12.07 10.28 -39.07
C SER A 76 -13.52 10.24 -39.60
N ILE A 77 -14.03 11.41 -39.96
CA ILE A 77 -15.34 11.58 -40.61
C ILE A 77 -15.12 12.32 -41.92
N LYS A 78 -15.61 11.74 -43.01
CA LYS A 78 -15.61 12.40 -44.31
C LYS A 78 -16.91 13.18 -44.46
N GLN A 79 -16.83 14.49 -44.64
CA GLN A 79 -17.97 15.38 -44.81
C GLN A 79 -17.65 16.39 -45.92
N ASP A 80 -18.52 16.53 -46.89
CA ASP A 80 -18.41 17.50 -48.01
C ASP A 80 -17.05 17.48 -48.76
N GLY A 81 -16.46 16.29 -48.90
CA GLY A 81 -15.15 16.11 -49.54
C GLY A 81 -13.95 16.29 -48.59
N ASP A 82 -14.14 16.87 -47.40
CA ASP A 82 -13.13 17.09 -46.40
C ASP A 82 -13.07 15.95 -45.36
N ILE A 83 -11.86 15.70 -44.82
CA ILE A 83 -11.67 14.75 -43.75
C ILE A 83 -11.56 15.55 -42.43
N ASN A 84 -12.51 15.33 -41.55
CA ASN A 84 -12.48 15.84 -40.19
C ASN A 84 -12.02 14.72 -39.23
N TYR A 85 -11.30 15.07 -38.19
CA TYR A 85 -10.79 14.12 -37.18
C TYR A 85 -11.42 14.43 -35.82
N ILE A 86 -11.92 13.37 -35.18
CA ILE A 86 -12.36 13.40 -33.78
C ILE A 86 -11.28 12.75 -32.95
N LEU A 87 -10.75 13.50 -31.98
CA LEU A 87 -9.77 13.03 -31.02
C LEU A 87 -10.47 12.79 -29.68
N LEU A 88 -10.43 11.55 -29.20
CA LEU A 88 -10.80 11.21 -27.84
C LEU A 88 -9.51 11.06 -27.04
N ILE A 89 -9.38 11.82 -25.97
CA ILE A 89 -8.17 11.85 -25.11
C ILE A 89 -8.62 11.60 -23.68
N ASP A 90 -8.23 10.44 -23.16
CA ASP A 90 -8.61 9.97 -21.84
C ASP A 90 -7.39 9.74 -20.97
N ASP A 91 -7.47 10.16 -19.69
CA ASP A 91 -6.55 9.75 -18.66
C ASP A 91 -7.01 8.41 -18.09
N ILE A 92 -6.27 7.37 -18.44
CA ILE A 92 -6.57 5.99 -18.02
C ILE A 92 -5.63 5.50 -16.91
N THR A 93 -4.92 6.42 -16.24
CA THR A 93 -3.93 6.08 -15.21
C THR A 93 -4.55 5.21 -14.13
N GLU A 94 -5.61 5.68 -13.48
CA GLU A 94 -6.28 4.94 -12.41
C GLU A 94 -6.84 3.58 -12.88
N VAL A 95 -7.41 3.53 -14.09
CA VAL A 95 -7.97 2.28 -14.65
C VAL A 95 -6.85 1.27 -14.90
N THR A 96 -5.74 1.70 -15.50
CA THR A 96 -4.62 0.82 -15.83
C THR A 96 -3.89 0.35 -14.58
N GLU A 97 -3.70 1.23 -13.61
CA GLU A 97 -3.13 0.88 -12.31
C GLU A 97 -4.03 -0.12 -11.58
N GLY A 98 -5.34 0.12 -11.54
CA GLY A 98 -6.32 -0.79 -10.96
C GLY A 98 -6.29 -2.19 -11.60
N GLN A 99 -6.24 -2.27 -12.93
CA GLN A 99 -6.12 -3.55 -13.65
C GLN A 99 -4.80 -4.27 -13.35
N ARG A 100 -3.69 -3.54 -13.29
CA ARG A 100 -2.38 -4.11 -12.93
C ARG A 100 -2.39 -4.64 -11.49
N HIS A 101 -2.94 -3.88 -10.55
CA HIS A 101 -3.08 -4.31 -9.17
C HIS A 101 -3.97 -5.55 -9.04
N GLN A 102 -5.07 -5.62 -9.79
CA GLN A 102 -5.95 -6.79 -9.78
C GLN A 102 -5.25 -8.04 -10.35
N ALA A 103 -4.60 -7.91 -11.50
CA ALA A 103 -3.84 -9.03 -12.11
C ALA A 103 -2.70 -9.49 -11.18
N TRP A 104 -1.95 -8.56 -10.58
CA TRP A 104 -0.90 -8.87 -9.63
C TRP A 104 -1.42 -9.58 -8.38
N SER A 105 -2.56 -9.13 -7.85
CA SER A 105 -3.22 -9.74 -6.71
C SER A 105 -3.61 -11.20 -6.95
N GLU A 106 -4.13 -11.52 -8.12
CA GLU A 106 -4.48 -12.89 -8.46
C GLU A 106 -3.25 -13.79 -8.55
N VAL A 107 -2.18 -13.31 -9.19
CA VAL A 107 -0.88 -14.01 -9.27
C VAL A 107 -0.29 -14.22 -7.88
N ALA A 108 -0.26 -13.20 -7.03
CA ALA A 108 0.28 -13.28 -5.68
C ALA A 108 -0.49 -14.28 -4.82
N ARG A 109 -1.82 -14.29 -4.90
CA ARG A 109 -2.67 -15.25 -4.19
C ARG A 109 -2.38 -16.68 -4.63
N ARG A 110 -2.28 -16.92 -5.94
CA ARG A 110 -1.98 -18.25 -6.48
C ARG A 110 -0.60 -18.72 -6.04
N LEU A 111 0.43 -17.87 -6.16
CA LEU A 111 1.78 -18.16 -5.69
C LEU A 111 1.81 -18.46 -4.18
N ALA A 112 1.09 -17.69 -3.37
CA ALA A 112 0.99 -17.93 -1.94
C ALA A 112 0.43 -19.32 -1.63
N HIS A 113 -0.63 -19.76 -2.32
CA HIS A 113 -1.17 -21.11 -2.17
C HIS A 113 -0.18 -22.17 -2.63
N GLU A 114 0.48 -21.97 -3.78
CA GLU A 114 1.46 -22.92 -4.32
C GLU A 114 2.72 -23.04 -3.44
N ILE A 115 3.14 -21.97 -2.75
CA ILE A 115 4.25 -21.99 -1.79
C ILE A 115 3.83 -22.65 -0.46
N LYS A 116 2.62 -22.39 0.04
CA LYS A 116 2.13 -23.02 1.29
C LYS A 116 2.00 -24.52 1.18
N ASN A 117 1.62 -25.03 0.01
CA ASN A 117 1.39 -26.45 -0.22
C ASN A 117 2.60 -27.33 0.13
N PRO A 118 3.85 -27.05 -0.30
CA PRO A 118 5.02 -27.83 0.10
C PRO A 118 5.48 -27.56 1.54
N LEU A 119 5.21 -26.39 2.11
CA LEU A 119 5.67 -26.03 3.47
C LEU A 119 5.02 -26.90 4.55
N THR A 120 3.74 -27.24 4.42
CA THR A 120 3.03 -28.08 5.39
C THR A 120 3.59 -29.51 5.47
N PRO A 121 3.82 -30.24 4.36
CA PRO A 121 4.49 -31.54 4.39
C PRO A 121 5.91 -31.48 4.96
N ILE A 122 6.69 -30.42 4.68
CA ILE A 122 8.04 -30.25 5.23
C ILE A 122 7.99 -30.16 6.75
N GLN A 123 7.10 -29.32 7.30
CA GLN A 123 6.91 -29.19 8.74
C GLN A 123 6.52 -30.54 9.39
N LEU A 124 5.48 -31.18 8.85
CA LEU A 124 5.01 -32.46 9.36
C LEU A 124 6.09 -33.55 9.31
N SER A 125 6.93 -33.54 8.26
CA SER A 125 8.04 -34.49 8.13
C SER A 125 9.10 -34.25 9.19
N ALA A 126 9.47 -33.00 9.48
CA ALA A 126 10.41 -32.65 10.53
C ALA A 126 9.89 -33.10 11.91
N GLU A 127 8.65 -32.73 12.23
CA GLU A 127 7.98 -33.11 13.48
C GLU A 127 7.87 -34.66 13.63
N ARG A 128 7.57 -35.35 12.55
CA ARG A 128 7.50 -36.82 12.54
C ARG A 128 8.86 -37.48 12.76
N VAL A 129 9.92 -36.93 12.17
CA VAL A 129 11.29 -37.43 12.38
C VAL A 129 11.68 -37.28 13.84
N GLU A 130 11.46 -36.11 14.44
CA GLU A 130 11.73 -35.87 15.84
C GLU A 130 10.94 -36.84 16.74
N HIS A 131 9.64 -36.93 16.55
CA HIS A 131 8.77 -37.81 17.34
C HIS A 131 9.19 -39.30 17.28
N LYS A 132 9.61 -39.80 16.08
CA LYS A 132 9.99 -41.20 15.91
C LYS A 132 11.36 -41.54 16.45
N LEU A 133 12.30 -40.60 16.40
CA LEU A 133 13.70 -40.89 16.75
C LEU A 133 14.08 -40.41 18.15
N LYS A 134 13.39 -39.43 18.74
CA LYS A 134 13.71 -38.85 20.05
C LYS A 134 13.93 -39.89 21.16
N ASN A 135 13.15 -40.96 21.16
CA ASN A 135 13.26 -42.02 22.19
C ASN A 135 14.21 -43.17 21.80
N LYS A 136 14.87 -43.10 20.63
CA LYS A 136 15.78 -44.13 20.11
C LYS A 136 17.24 -43.67 20.10
N LEU A 137 17.50 -42.41 20.39
CA LEU A 137 18.82 -41.80 20.34
C LEU A 137 19.39 -41.59 21.75
N ASN A 138 20.72 -41.53 21.84
CA ASN A 138 21.42 -41.06 23.07
C ASN A 138 21.15 -39.57 23.30
N GLU A 139 21.47 -39.01 24.45
CA GLU A 139 21.14 -37.64 24.81
C GLU A 139 21.82 -36.58 23.89
N GLU A 140 23.05 -36.85 23.43
CA GLU A 140 23.76 -35.96 22.51
C GLU A 140 23.10 -35.89 21.13
N ASP A 141 22.81 -37.03 20.53
CA ASP A 141 22.13 -37.11 19.22
C ASP A 141 20.70 -36.59 19.28
N LYS A 142 20.02 -36.78 20.43
CA LYS A 142 18.66 -36.24 20.66
C LYS A 142 18.66 -34.73 20.70
N ASP A 143 19.67 -34.08 21.33
CA ASP A 143 19.80 -32.62 21.34
C ASP A 143 20.07 -32.09 19.93
N ILE A 144 20.95 -32.74 19.17
CA ILE A 144 21.22 -32.40 17.76
C ILE A 144 19.95 -32.52 16.92
N LEU A 145 19.21 -33.64 17.03
CA LEU A 145 17.96 -33.82 16.32
C LEU A 145 16.92 -32.75 16.65
N SER A 146 16.72 -32.48 17.95
CA SER A 146 15.75 -31.49 18.42
C SER A 146 16.09 -30.07 17.91
N LYS A 147 17.36 -29.66 17.98
CA LYS A 147 17.82 -28.38 17.44
C LYS A 147 17.59 -28.26 15.93
N ALA A 148 17.90 -29.34 15.17
CA ALA A 148 17.73 -29.35 13.72
C ALA A 148 16.26 -29.28 13.33
N THR A 149 15.40 -30.08 13.93
CA THR A 149 13.97 -30.10 13.65
C THR A 149 13.28 -28.80 14.05
N HIS A 150 13.61 -28.23 15.23
CA HIS A 150 13.14 -26.90 15.64
C HIS A 150 13.56 -25.82 14.65
N THR A 151 14.80 -25.84 14.16
CA THR A 151 15.26 -24.89 13.16
C THR A 151 14.43 -24.98 11.88
N ILE A 152 14.18 -26.19 11.39
CA ILE A 152 13.35 -26.41 10.19
C ILE A 152 11.93 -25.91 10.41
N VAL A 153 11.29 -26.27 11.52
CA VAL A 153 9.92 -25.85 11.85
C VAL A 153 9.82 -24.33 11.97
N ASN A 154 10.79 -23.69 12.63
CA ASN A 154 10.82 -22.23 12.77
C ASN A 154 10.98 -21.53 11.41
N GLN A 155 11.86 -22.04 10.52
CA GLN A 155 12.03 -21.48 9.17
C GLN A 155 10.76 -21.67 8.30
N VAL A 156 10.11 -22.83 8.39
CA VAL A 156 8.85 -23.07 7.69
C VAL A 156 7.75 -22.12 8.17
N ASN A 157 7.65 -21.88 9.47
CA ASN A 157 6.69 -20.94 10.05
C ASN A 157 6.99 -19.49 9.61
N ALA A 158 8.25 -19.07 9.61
CA ALA A 158 8.65 -17.75 9.12
C ALA A 158 8.28 -17.57 7.63
N LEU A 159 8.51 -18.59 6.79
CA LEU A 159 8.11 -18.58 5.38
C LEU A 159 6.57 -18.50 5.22
N LYS A 160 5.81 -19.25 6.03
CA LYS A 160 4.33 -19.17 6.02
C LYS A 160 3.83 -17.77 6.34
N ILE A 161 4.42 -17.10 7.34
CA ILE A 161 4.08 -15.72 7.71
C ILE A 161 4.38 -14.78 6.53
N MET A 162 5.58 -14.85 5.98
CA MET A 162 6.00 -14.02 4.84
C MET A 162 5.06 -14.17 3.64
N VAL A 163 4.70 -15.40 3.30
CA VAL A 163 3.78 -15.70 2.18
C VAL A 163 2.36 -15.19 2.45
N ASN A 164 1.91 -15.23 3.71
CA ASN A 164 0.62 -14.65 4.10
C ASN A 164 0.62 -13.13 3.92
N GLU A 165 1.63 -12.45 4.48
CA GLU A 165 1.78 -10.99 4.37
C GLU A 165 1.87 -10.54 2.91
N PHE A 166 2.62 -11.27 2.07
CA PHE A 166 2.69 -11.02 0.64
C PHE A 166 1.33 -11.12 -0.05
N SER A 167 0.57 -12.19 0.24
CA SER A 167 -0.78 -12.39 -0.28
C SER A 167 -1.76 -11.31 0.17
N ASP A 168 -1.68 -10.90 1.45
CA ASP A 168 -2.55 -9.87 2.01
C ASP A 168 -2.21 -8.47 1.47
N TYR A 169 -0.92 -8.17 1.26
CA TYR A 169 -0.48 -6.93 0.62
C TYR A 169 -0.97 -6.82 -0.82
N ALA A 170 -0.92 -7.93 -1.57
CA ALA A 170 -1.36 -7.97 -2.96
C ALA A 170 -2.89 -7.93 -3.13
N ARG A 171 -3.67 -8.27 -2.09
CA ARG A 171 -5.14 -8.35 -2.19
C ARG A 171 -5.75 -6.97 -2.43
N PRO A 172 -6.67 -6.82 -3.44
CA PRO A 172 -7.48 -5.61 -3.56
C PRO A 172 -8.33 -5.45 -2.30
N ALA A 173 -8.31 -4.29 -1.70
CA ALA A 173 -9.11 -4.06 -0.51
C ALA A 173 -10.58 -3.93 -0.89
N LYS A 174 -11.36 -4.90 -0.47
CA LYS A 174 -12.80 -4.72 -0.29
C LYS A 174 -13.00 -4.33 1.16
N ILE A 175 -12.99 -3.02 1.45
CA ILE A 175 -13.19 -2.51 2.80
C ILE A 175 -14.68 -2.58 3.14
N GLU A 176 -15.02 -3.28 4.20
CA GLU A 176 -16.34 -3.20 4.79
C GLU A 176 -16.37 -2.09 5.85
N LYS A 177 -16.64 -0.85 5.41
CA LYS A 177 -16.69 0.31 6.31
C LYS A 177 -17.88 0.19 7.26
N LYS A 178 -17.57 0.11 8.57
CA LYS A 178 -18.52 0.12 9.69
C LYS A 178 -18.16 1.23 10.67
N ILE A 179 -19.07 1.60 11.54
CA ILE A 179 -18.79 2.52 12.65
C ILE A 179 -17.99 1.77 13.71
N ILE A 180 -16.81 2.27 14.04
CA ILE A 180 -15.86 1.62 14.95
C ILE A 180 -15.48 2.56 16.09
N ASN A 181 -15.59 2.07 17.32
CA ASN A 181 -15.03 2.70 18.50
C ASN A 181 -13.53 2.33 18.60
N ILE A 182 -12.66 3.26 18.29
CA ILE A 182 -11.22 3.02 18.26
C ILE A 182 -10.64 2.83 19.67
N ASP A 183 -11.19 3.49 20.68
CA ASP A 183 -10.77 3.28 22.07
C ASP A 183 -10.95 1.82 22.49
N LEU A 184 -12.11 1.26 22.21
CA LEU A 184 -12.40 -0.16 22.51
C LEU A 184 -11.49 -1.09 21.71
N LEU A 185 -11.26 -0.81 20.43
CA LEU A 185 -10.39 -1.61 19.58
C LEU A 185 -8.94 -1.63 20.10
N ILE A 186 -8.40 -0.48 20.51
CA ILE A 186 -7.05 -0.39 21.09
C ILE A 186 -6.95 -1.18 22.39
N ARG A 187 -7.93 -1.07 23.28
CA ARG A 187 -7.97 -1.84 24.53
C ARG A 187 -7.95 -3.33 24.27
N ASN A 188 -8.84 -3.80 23.38
CA ASN A 188 -8.91 -5.22 23.02
C ASN A 188 -7.60 -5.74 22.43
N VAL A 189 -6.88 -4.93 21.63
CA VAL A 189 -5.57 -5.32 21.10
C VAL A 189 -4.50 -5.31 22.20
N ARG A 190 -4.45 -4.28 23.05
CA ARG A 190 -3.51 -4.20 24.18
C ARG A 190 -3.61 -5.42 25.09
N ASP A 191 -4.83 -5.83 25.42
CA ASP A 191 -5.10 -6.94 26.34
C ASP A 191 -4.53 -8.29 25.80
N LEU A 192 -4.34 -8.44 24.48
CA LEU A 192 -3.64 -9.59 23.90
C LEU A 192 -2.15 -9.68 24.31
N TYR A 193 -1.57 -8.57 24.75
CA TYR A 193 -0.16 -8.45 25.12
C TYR A 193 0.08 -8.45 26.63
N GLU A 194 -0.94 -8.65 27.47
CA GLU A 194 -0.79 -8.66 28.94
C GLU A 194 0.20 -9.73 29.45
N ALA A 195 0.34 -10.85 28.73
CA ALA A 195 1.28 -11.92 29.08
C ALA A 195 2.70 -11.68 28.56
N VAL A 196 2.94 -10.61 27.80
CA VAL A 196 4.25 -10.29 27.22
C VAL A 196 5.02 -9.38 28.19
N ALA A 197 6.32 -9.63 28.36
CA ALA A 197 7.18 -8.85 29.27
C ALA A 197 7.54 -7.45 28.69
N ILE A 198 6.51 -6.70 28.24
CA ILE A 198 6.64 -5.35 27.72
C ILE A 198 5.51 -4.50 28.32
N GLU A 199 5.86 -3.36 28.89
CA GLU A 199 4.87 -2.43 29.42
C GLU A 199 4.18 -1.68 28.29
N ILE A 200 2.86 -1.83 28.14
CA ILE A 200 2.06 -1.06 27.16
C ILE A 200 1.15 -0.09 27.91
N LYS A 201 1.55 1.18 27.94
CA LYS A 201 0.77 2.28 28.51
C LYS A 201 -0.24 2.77 27.47
N TYR A 202 -1.49 2.99 27.88
CA TYR A 202 -2.52 3.53 27.03
C TYR A 202 -3.14 4.79 27.64
N GLU A 203 -3.04 5.89 26.91
CA GLU A 203 -3.63 7.17 27.26
C GLU A 203 -4.83 7.44 26.32
N SER A 204 -6.03 7.42 26.90
CA SER A 204 -7.30 7.61 26.17
C SER A 204 -7.90 8.97 26.48
N PRO A 205 -8.51 9.66 25.51
CA PRO A 205 -9.29 10.86 25.79
C PRO A 205 -10.61 10.51 26.51
N SER A 206 -11.18 11.49 27.21
CA SER A 206 -12.48 11.31 27.87
C SER A 206 -13.65 11.16 26.87
N LYS A 207 -13.45 11.55 25.62
CA LYS A 207 -14.45 11.49 24.54
C LYS A 207 -14.30 10.21 23.73
N ILE A 208 -15.41 9.56 23.45
CA ILE A 208 -15.43 8.40 22.53
C ILE A 208 -15.09 8.90 21.12
N LEU A 209 -14.07 8.33 20.52
CA LEU A 209 -13.66 8.62 19.15
C LEU A 209 -14.09 7.47 18.23
N ILE A 210 -14.92 7.81 17.25
CA ILE A 210 -15.44 6.87 16.27
C ILE A 210 -14.94 7.20 14.88
N VAL A 211 -14.65 6.16 14.10
CA VAL A 211 -14.25 6.25 12.70
C VAL A 211 -15.14 5.34 11.86
N GLN A 212 -15.22 5.62 10.56
CA GLN A 212 -15.83 4.72 9.60
C GLN A 212 -14.75 3.90 8.92
N GLY A 213 -14.74 2.57 9.11
CA GLY A 213 -13.66 1.73 8.60
C GLY A 213 -13.93 0.24 8.72
N ASP A 214 -12.92 -0.55 8.40
CA ASP A 214 -12.89 -2.02 8.58
C ASP A 214 -12.14 -2.35 9.87
N GLU A 215 -12.85 -2.91 10.85
CA GLU A 215 -12.29 -3.21 12.17
C GLU A 215 -11.10 -4.17 12.12
N ASN A 216 -11.16 -5.20 11.26
CA ASN A 216 -10.08 -6.19 11.15
C ASN A 216 -8.81 -5.55 10.57
N LYS A 217 -8.98 -4.66 9.58
CA LYS A 217 -7.87 -3.92 8.97
C LYS A 217 -7.24 -2.93 9.97
N LEU A 218 -8.06 -2.18 10.70
CA LEU A 218 -7.54 -1.26 11.72
C LEU A 218 -6.91 -2.01 12.91
N ARG A 219 -7.43 -3.17 13.28
CA ARG A 219 -6.81 -4.09 14.24
C ARG A 219 -5.42 -4.52 13.74
N GLN A 220 -5.30 -4.90 12.47
CA GLN A 220 -4.02 -5.27 11.85
C GLN A 220 -3.00 -4.12 11.89
N VAL A 221 -3.45 -2.86 11.67
CA VAL A 221 -2.59 -1.67 11.82
C VAL A 221 -2.00 -1.61 13.23
N ILE A 222 -2.85 -1.68 14.27
CA ILE A 222 -2.41 -1.57 15.66
C ILE A 222 -1.43 -2.69 16.01
N ILE A 223 -1.75 -3.94 15.63
CA ILE A 223 -0.88 -5.10 15.85
C ILE A 223 0.48 -4.91 15.17
N ASN A 224 0.52 -4.52 13.89
CA ASN A 224 1.77 -4.31 13.17
C ASN A 224 2.64 -3.22 13.80
N LEU A 225 2.03 -2.15 14.33
CA LEU A 225 2.77 -1.09 15.01
C LEU A 225 3.34 -1.57 16.35
N ILE A 226 2.56 -2.32 17.14
CA ILE A 226 3.03 -2.90 18.41
C ILE A 226 4.15 -3.91 18.17
N GLU A 227 4.01 -4.83 17.21
CA GLU A 227 5.05 -5.81 16.90
C GLU A 227 6.34 -5.15 16.39
N ASN A 228 6.23 -4.10 15.57
CA ASN A 228 7.40 -3.33 15.14
C ASN A 228 8.12 -2.66 16.31
N SER A 229 7.37 -2.08 17.25
CA SER A 229 7.92 -1.49 18.47
C SER A 229 8.58 -2.54 19.35
N LYS A 230 7.94 -3.69 19.54
CA LYS A 230 8.46 -4.83 20.31
C LYS A 230 9.80 -5.32 19.74
N ASP A 231 9.87 -5.52 18.42
CA ASP A 231 11.11 -5.94 17.77
C ASP A 231 12.25 -4.93 17.91
N ALA A 232 11.94 -3.63 17.92
CA ALA A 232 12.93 -2.57 18.13
C ALA A 232 13.48 -2.55 19.57
N MET A 233 12.83 -3.23 20.51
CA MET A 233 13.17 -3.22 21.95
C MET A 233 13.81 -4.50 22.46
N VAL A 234 14.19 -5.46 21.62
CA VAL A 234 14.76 -6.77 22.02
C VAL A 234 15.91 -6.66 23.03
N ASN A 235 16.74 -5.60 22.93
CA ASN A 235 17.89 -5.37 23.82
C ASN A 235 17.68 -4.21 24.80
N VAL A 236 16.43 -3.77 24.99
CA VAL A 236 16.11 -2.68 25.93
C VAL A 236 15.82 -3.25 27.32
N LYS A 237 16.43 -2.68 28.36
CA LYS A 237 16.31 -3.17 29.75
C LYS A 237 14.89 -3.07 30.30
N ASP A 238 14.22 -1.93 30.02
CA ASP A 238 12.85 -1.65 30.45
C ASP A 238 12.00 -1.27 29.21
N PRO A 239 11.56 -2.27 28.42
CA PRO A 239 10.85 -2.00 27.17
C PRO A 239 9.44 -1.45 27.45
N CYS A 240 9.13 -0.29 26.83
CA CYS A 240 7.87 0.42 27.03
C CYS A 240 7.30 0.95 25.72
N ILE A 241 6.03 0.65 25.48
CA ILE A 241 5.23 1.22 24.39
C ILE A 241 4.18 2.15 24.99
N ILE A 242 4.03 3.35 24.42
CA ILE A 242 2.99 4.29 24.83
C ILE A 242 2.05 4.50 23.64
N LEU A 243 0.80 4.12 23.84
CA LEU A 243 -0.29 4.36 22.89
C LEU A 243 -1.06 5.59 23.37
N ARG A 244 -1.10 6.66 22.55
CA ARG A 244 -1.88 7.87 22.87
C ARG A 244 -2.94 8.10 21.81
N LEU A 245 -4.18 8.15 22.24
CA LEU A 245 -5.33 8.46 21.37
C LEU A 245 -5.79 9.89 21.66
N LYS A 246 -5.91 10.72 20.60
CA LYS A 246 -6.28 12.13 20.72
C LYS A 246 -7.25 12.54 19.60
N ASP A 247 -8.11 13.53 19.90
CA ASP A 247 -8.84 14.28 18.88
C ASP A 247 -8.03 15.55 18.53
N TYR A 248 -7.67 15.71 17.28
CA TYR A 248 -6.96 16.89 16.81
C TYR A 248 -7.51 17.37 15.48
N LYS A 249 -8.08 18.59 15.45
CA LYS A 249 -8.64 19.23 14.25
C LYS A 249 -9.65 18.33 13.51
N ASN A 250 -10.59 17.74 14.24
CA ASN A 250 -11.61 16.84 13.73
C ASN A 250 -11.06 15.57 13.07
N LYS A 251 -9.85 15.15 13.49
CA LYS A 251 -9.23 13.89 13.11
C LYS A 251 -8.85 13.11 14.36
N LEU A 252 -9.07 11.80 14.32
CA LEU A 252 -8.49 10.89 15.27
C LEU A 252 -6.99 10.83 15.02
N CYS A 253 -6.18 10.98 16.09
CA CYS A 253 -4.74 10.82 16.06
C CYS A 253 -4.36 9.70 17.03
N LEU A 254 -3.82 8.58 16.51
CA LEU A 254 -3.20 7.52 17.27
C LEU A 254 -1.69 7.69 17.16
N GLU A 255 -1.04 7.91 18.31
CA GLU A 255 0.41 7.99 18.44
C GLU A 255 0.89 6.72 19.12
N VAL A 256 1.84 6.02 18.48
CA VAL A 256 2.52 4.83 19.01
C VAL A 256 3.97 5.21 19.20
N GLU A 257 4.42 5.26 20.44
CA GLU A 257 5.79 5.62 20.84
C GLU A 257 6.46 4.43 21.51
N ASP A 258 7.69 4.11 21.11
CA ASP A 258 8.54 3.11 21.74
C ASP A 258 9.86 3.74 22.24
N ASN A 259 10.54 3.04 23.14
CA ASN A 259 11.87 3.36 23.61
C ASN A 259 12.96 2.44 23.02
N GLY A 260 12.73 1.90 21.81
CA GLY A 260 13.62 1.00 21.12
C GLY A 260 14.85 1.68 20.50
N ALA A 261 15.56 0.93 19.65
CA ALA A 261 16.79 1.40 19.00
C ALA A 261 16.57 2.53 17.98
N GLY A 262 15.33 2.81 17.57
CA GLY A 262 15.02 3.72 16.47
C GLY A 262 15.24 3.09 15.11
N ILE A 263 15.13 3.89 14.05
CA ILE A 263 15.25 3.46 12.66
C ILE A 263 16.52 4.07 12.05
N PRO A 264 17.36 3.26 11.36
CA PRO A 264 18.52 3.77 10.63
C PRO A 264 18.15 4.87 9.62
N GLN A 265 19.00 5.91 9.53
CA GLN A 265 18.71 7.08 8.70
C GLN A 265 18.64 6.73 7.21
N GLU A 266 19.40 5.69 6.78
CA GLU A 266 19.48 5.26 5.39
C GLU A 266 18.15 4.71 4.85
N ILE A 267 17.33 4.10 5.72
CA ILE A 267 16.05 3.50 5.32
C ILE A 267 14.84 4.35 5.69
N LEU A 268 15.04 5.41 6.50
CA LEU A 268 13.94 6.22 7.03
C LEU A 268 13.08 6.86 5.93
N ALA A 269 13.70 7.28 4.84
CA ALA A 269 13.00 7.91 3.71
C ALA A 269 12.07 6.93 2.98
N ASN A 270 12.44 5.65 2.92
CA ASN A 270 11.74 4.62 2.16
C ASN A 270 11.09 3.56 3.05
N ILE A 271 10.94 3.86 4.35
CA ILE A 271 10.50 2.88 5.37
C ILE A 271 9.11 2.29 5.11
N PHE A 272 8.29 2.96 4.33
CA PHE A 272 6.96 2.50 3.92
C PHE A 272 6.96 1.74 2.58
N GLU A 273 8.10 1.67 1.88
CA GLU A 273 8.22 0.87 0.67
C GLU A 273 8.25 -0.63 1.02
N PRO A 274 7.63 -1.48 0.19
CA PRO A 274 7.67 -2.92 0.39
C PRO A 274 9.12 -3.45 0.39
N TYR A 275 9.38 -4.45 1.25
CA TYR A 275 10.67 -5.12 1.41
C TYR A 275 11.80 -4.26 2.01
N VAL A 276 11.52 -3.05 2.45
CA VAL A 276 12.47 -2.22 3.20
C VAL A 276 12.47 -2.65 4.66
N THR A 277 13.61 -3.15 5.15
CA THR A 277 13.78 -3.60 6.54
C THR A 277 15.22 -3.53 6.97
N SER A 278 15.45 -3.21 8.25
CA SER A 278 16.76 -3.35 8.92
C SER A 278 16.90 -4.65 9.73
N LYS A 279 15.82 -5.46 9.80
CA LYS A 279 15.76 -6.68 10.58
C LYS A 279 16.22 -7.87 9.75
N SER A 280 17.05 -8.77 10.33
CA SER A 280 17.55 -9.98 9.67
C SER A 280 16.44 -10.97 9.28
N HIS A 281 15.32 -10.97 10.00
CA HIS A 281 14.17 -11.85 9.76
C HIS A 281 12.89 -11.08 9.43
N GLY A 282 12.99 -9.78 9.18
CA GLY A 282 11.83 -8.94 8.82
C GLY A 282 11.47 -9.08 7.35
N THR A 283 10.17 -9.16 7.04
CA THR A 283 9.66 -9.21 5.66
C THR A 283 9.74 -7.86 4.96
N GLY A 284 9.78 -6.76 5.73
CA GLY A 284 9.66 -5.40 5.21
C GLY A 284 8.27 -5.06 4.65
N LEU A 285 7.25 -5.89 4.92
CA LEU A 285 5.88 -5.66 4.44
C LEU A 285 4.98 -4.99 5.48
N GLY A 286 5.30 -5.10 6.77
CA GLY A 286 4.43 -4.64 7.85
C GLY A 286 4.05 -3.16 7.75
N LEU A 287 5.01 -2.25 7.56
CA LEU A 287 4.73 -0.81 7.41
C LEU A 287 4.10 -0.45 6.07
N ALA A 288 4.42 -1.17 4.98
CA ALA A 288 3.77 -1.02 3.69
C ALA A 288 2.27 -1.40 3.76
N ILE A 289 1.94 -2.48 4.49
CA ILE A 289 0.56 -2.90 4.77
C ILE A 289 -0.16 -1.83 5.61
N VAL A 290 0.51 -1.30 6.63
CA VAL A 290 -0.05 -0.22 7.48
C VAL A 290 -0.37 1.00 6.63
N LEU A 291 0.58 1.49 5.81
CA LEU A 291 0.36 2.63 4.91
C LEU A 291 -0.85 2.38 4.00
N LYS A 292 -0.90 1.22 3.33
CA LYS A 292 -2.00 0.84 2.46
C LYS A 292 -3.35 0.88 3.17
N ILE A 293 -3.45 0.27 4.37
CA ILE A 293 -4.70 0.25 5.14
C ILE A 293 -5.11 1.68 5.52
N ILE A 294 -4.18 2.52 5.95
CA ILE A 294 -4.45 3.90 6.35
C ILE A 294 -4.91 4.74 5.16
N ASP A 295 -4.29 4.61 3.99
CA ASP A 295 -4.72 5.29 2.76
C ASP A 295 -6.12 4.85 2.32
N GLU A 296 -6.44 3.55 2.43
CA GLU A 296 -7.77 2.99 2.15
C GLU A 296 -8.86 3.52 3.11
N HIS A 297 -8.46 4.05 4.27
CA HIS A 297 -9.32 4.70 5.27
C HIS A 297 -9.27 6.24 5.20
N ASP A 298 -8.79 6.81 4.10
CA ASP A 298 -8.68 8.26 3.89
C ASP A 298 -7.81 8.96 4.98
N GLY A 299 -6.86 8.20 5.54
CA GLY A 299 -5.99 8.61 6.61
C GLY A 299 -4.63 9.12 6.16
N SER A 300 -3.73 9.27 7.12
CA SER A 300 -2.31 9.51 6.86
C SER A 300 -1.46 8.92 7.99
N ILE A 301 -0.25 8.49 7.65
CA ILE A 301 0.73 8.00 8.61
C ILE A 301 2.03 8.77 8.46
N THR A 302 2.68 9.06 9.58
CA THR A 302 4.02 9.64 9.63
C THR A 302 4.83 8.95 10.72
N LEU A 303 6.15 8.87 10.51
CA LEU A 303 7.06 8.20 11.39
C LEU A 303 8.30 9.07 11.60
N LYS A 304 8.82 9.12 12.82
CA LYS A 304 10.05 9.85 13.16
C LYS A 304 10.80 9.14 14.29
N ASN A 305 12.10 9.25 14.27
CA ASN A 305 12.92 8.91 15.45
C ASN A 305 12.76 9.98 16.54
N ASN A 306 12.73 9.54 17.77
CA ASN A 306 12.70 10.43 18.94
C ASN A 306 14.07 11.08 19.17
N LYS A 307 14.09 12.25 19.82
CA LYS A 307 15.35 12.98 20.09
C LYS A 307 16.35 12.22 20.96
N LYS A 308 15.86 11.35 21.83
CA LYS A 308 16.73 10.58 22.76
C LYS A 308 16.87 9.16 22.27
N VAL A 309 15.80 8.37 22.31
CA VAL A 309 15.77 6.94 21.98
C VAL A 309 14.38 6.59 21.48
N GLY A 310 14.27 5.64 20.53
CA GLY A 310 13.01 5.08 20.08
C GLY A 310 12.38 5.80 18.88
N THR A 311 11.19 5.35 18.55
CA THR A 311 10.43 5.81 17.40
C THR A 311 9.05 6.28 17.81
N THR A 312 8.50 7.24 17.09
CA THR A 312 7.10 7.66 17.20
C THR A 312 6.44 7.51 15.84
N VAL A 313 5.37 6.73 15.78
CA VAL A 313 4.47 6.61 14.64
C VAL A 313 3.18 7.36 14.94
N LEU A 314 2.75 8.23 14.04
CA LEU A 314 1.51 9.00 14.15
C LEU A 314 0.57 8.62 13.01
N VAL A 315 -0.53 8.00 13.34
CA VAL A 315 -1.65 7.68 12.43
C VAL A 315 -2.77 8.69 12.62
N LYS A 316 -3.30 9.21 11.53
CA LYS A 316 -4.46 10.10 11.53
C LYS A 316 -5.56 9.52 10.67
N LEU A 317 -6.78 9.46 11.22
CA LEU A 317 -7.99 9.01 10.52
C LEU A 317 -9.08 10.08 10.58
N PRO A 318 -9.93 10.21 9.58
CA PRO A 318 -11.10 11.06 9.67
C PRO A 318 -12.06 10.52 10.75
N LEU A 319 -12.56 11.40 11.61
CA LEU A 319 -13.65 11.04 12.53
C LEU A 319 -14.95 10.83 11.73
N ALA A 320 -15.71 9.84 12.11
CA ALA A 320 -17.07 9.70 11.60
C ALA A 320 -17.90 10.91 12.09
N GLU A 321 -18.68 11.51 11.18
CA GLU A 321 -19.65 12.51 11.59
C GLU A 321 -20.64 11.84 12.53
N ASN A 322 -20.78 12.36 13.75
CA ASN A 322 -21.90 11.98 14.60
C ASN A 322 -23.16 12.42 13.86
N GLU A 323 -23.95 11.49 13.35
CA GLU A 323 -25.34 11.80 13.05
C GLU A 323 -25.93 12.37 14.34
N LYS A 324 -26.10 13.70 14.32
CA LYS A 324 -26.86 14.37 15.38
C LYS A 324 -28.27 13.81 15.32
N ASN A 325 -28.63 12.98 16.31
CA ASN A 325 -30.03 12.78 16.67
C ASN A 325 -30.69 14.10 17.07
#